data_2efc4faf8cb9e608932f913426323c2e
#
_entry.id   2efc4faf8cb9e608932f913426323c2e
#
_cell.length_a   1.000
_cell.length_b   1.000
_cell.length_c   1.000
_cell.angle_alpha   90.00
_cell.angle_beta   90.00
_cell.angle_gamma   90.00
#
_symmetry.space_group_name_H-M   'P 1'
#
loop_
_entity.id
_entity.type
_entity.pdbx_description
1 polymer ?
#
loop_
_entity_poly.entity_id
_entity_poly.type
_entity_poly.pdbx_seq_one_letter_code
_entity_poly.pdbx_strand_id
1 'polypeptide(L)'
;MSKVTTPFRYDFVGSFLRPQALKDAKAAYQDGKISKDELDKVVNEEITKVVAKQKELGFHVITDGEFRRTFWHLDFMWGFEGVAHENTGNGVKFNAELAVLDDTYLVGKIKAKAHPFVEYFKFLKQFEDENTVAKYTIPAPAQFFQQMIVPANYETTRKFYATNEELIQDIGVAYQDVIKQFYDAGCRNLQLDDCTWGAI
;
A
#
# COMPACT_ATOMS: atom_id res chain seq x y z
N MET A 1 -14.70 3.35 -20.68
CA MET A 1 -14.38 2.11 -19.99
C MET A 1 -13.46 1.30 -20.90
N SER A 2 -12.36 0.75 -20.34
CA SER A 2 -11.45 -0.10 -21.11
C SER A 2 -12.17 -1.30 -21.69
N LYS A 3 -11.81 -1.71 -22.91
CA LYS A 3 -12.26 -2.97 -23.53
C LYS A 3 -11.39 -4.15 -23.12
N VAL A 4 -10.30 -3.89 -22.41
CA VAL A 4 -9.33 -4.92 -21.99
C VAL A 4 -9.92 -5.73 -20.86
N THR A 5 -9.90 -7.04 -21.02
CA THR A 5 -10.42 -8.01 -20.03
C THR A 5 -9.32 -8.99 -19.63
N THR A 6 -9.39 -9.47 -18.40
CA THR A 6 -8.54 -10.56 -17.90
C THR A 6 -8.81 -11.89 -18.63
N PRO A 7 -7.85 -12.82 -18.67
CA PRO A 7 -6.52 -12.77 -18.02
C PRO A 7 -5.49 -11.96 -18.83
N PHE A 8 -4.55 -11.34 -18.14
CA PHE A 8 -3.40 -10.67 -18.75
C PHE A 8 -2.22 -11.65 -18.84
N ARG A 9 -1.44 -11.57 -19.94
CA ARG A 9 -0.31 -12.49 -20.14
C ARG A 9 0.94 -12.07 -19.36
N TYR A 10 1.08 -10.78 -19.07
CA TYR A 10 2.17 -10.18 -18.31
C TYR A 10 1.66 -9.00 -17.53
N ASP A 11 2.27 -8.79 -16.38
CA ASP A 11 1.81 -7.87 -15.37
C ASP A 11 2.98 -7.45 -14.47
N PHE A 12 2.78 -6.43 -13.66
CA PHE A 12 3.71 -6.01 -12.62
C PHE A 12 3.21 -6.49 -11.25
N VAL A 13 4.11 -7.04 -10.44
CA VAL A 13 3.72 -7.57 -9.12
C VAL A 13 3.84 -6.51 -8.04
N GLY A 14 4.90 -5.72 -8.01
CA GLY A 14 5.18 -4.81 -6.90
C GLY A 14 5.71 -3.45 -7.33
N SER A 15 6.51 -2.84 -6.46
CA SER A 15 7.03 -1.50 -6.65
C SER A 15 8.08 -1.40 -7.75
N PHE A 16 8.06 -0.27 -8.48
CA PHE A 16 9.14 0.11 -9.36
C PHE A 16 10.26 0.84 -8.62
N LEU A 17 11.46 0.85 -9.26
CA LEU A 17 12.56 1.67 -8.79
C LEU A 17 12.16 3.14 -8.78
N ARG A 18 12.29 3.77 -7.63
CA ARG A 18 11.92 5.17 -7.45
C ARG A 18 12.91 6.09 -8.17
N PRO A 19 12.43 7.01 -9.02
CA PRO A 19 13.27 8.03 -9.64
C PRO A 19 13.99 8.91 -8.60
N GLN A 20 15.13 9.48 -8.96
CA GLN A 20 15.89 10.32 -8.04
C GLN A 20 15.10 11.53 -7.56
N ALA A 21 14.35 12.19 -8.45
CA ALA A 21 13.49 13.31 -8.10
C ALA A 21 12.47 12.97 -6.99
N LEU A 22 11.89 11.76 -7.03
CA LEU A 22 10.97 11.29 -6.00
C LEU A 22 11.69 11.03 -4.66
N LYS A 23 12.90 10.45 -4.69
CA LYS A 23 13.71 10.23 -3.48
C LYS A 23 14.09 11.56 -2.83
N ASP A 24 14.53 12.53 -3.62
CA ASP A 24 14.93 13.85 -3.15
C ASP A 24 13.73 14.61 -2.54
N ALA A 25 12.57 14.56 -3.19
CA ALA A 25 11.35 15.18 -2.67
C ALA A 25 10.88 14.53 -1.34
N LYS A 26 10.93 13.20 -1.23
CA LYS A 26 10.59 12.51 0.02
C LYS A 26 11.55 12.88 1.16
N ALA A 27 12.85 12.94 0.88
CA ALA A 27 13.85 13.38 1.86
C ALA A 27 13.63 14.85 2.28
N ALA A 28 13.39 15.75 1.32
CA ALA A 28 13.11 17.15 1.59
C ALA A 28 11.84 17.35 2.43
N TYR A 29 10.81 16.54 2.20
CA TYR A 29 9.60 16.55 3.02
C TYR A 29 9.86 16.05 4.45
N GLN A 30 10.61 14.96 4.62
CA GLN A 30 11.01 14.44 5.93
C GLN A 30 11.83 15.47 6.74
N ASP A 31 12.69 16.23 6.04
CA ASP A 31 13.48 17.31 6.63
C ASP A 31 12.65 18.59 6.88
N GLY A 32 11.36 18.62 6.54
CA GLY A 32 10.52 19.81 6.67
C GLY A 32 10.84 20.95 5.70
N LYS A 33 11.58 20.68 4.61
CA LYS A 33 12.01 21.67 3.61
C LYS A 33 10.95 21.97 2.56
N ILE A 34 10.03 21.05 2.33
CA ILE A 34 8.87 21.20 1.43
C ILE A 34 7.58 20.80 2.12
N SER A 35 6.47 21.34 1.65
CA SER A 35 5.13 21.00 2.11
C SER A 35 4.67 19.64 1.57
N LYS A 36 3.58 19.11 2.16
CA LYS A 36 2.92 17.90 1.64
C LYS A 36 2.40 18.10 0.22
N ASP A 37 1.87 19.26 -0.10
CA ASP A 37 1.35 19.58 -1.44
C ASP A 37 2.47 19.59 -2.51
N GLU A 38 3.65 20.12 -2.15
CA GLU A 38 4.81 20.08 -3.02
C GLU A 38 5.32 18.66 -3.24
N LEU A 39 5.37 17.84 -2.18
CA LEU A 39 5.67 16.41 -2.33
C LEU A 39 4.65 15.73 -3.24
N ASP A 40 3.36 15.93 -3.01
CA ASP A 40 2.29 15.29 -3.80
C ASP A 40 2.36 15.68 -5.28
N LYS A 41 2.74 16.91 -5.58
CA LYS A 41 2.98 17.35 -6.96
C LYS A 41 4.08 16.54 -7.63
N VAL A 42 5.24 16.38 -6.98
CA VAL A 42 6.36 15.58 -7.51
C VAL A 42 5.93 14.12 -7.67
N VAL A 43 5.25 13.55 -6.66
CA VAL A 43 4.75 12.18 -6.73
C VAL A 43 3.79 11.98 -7.92
N ASN A 44 2.87 12.91 -8.14
CA ASN A 44 1.93 12.88 -9.26
C ASN A 44 2.64 12.95 -10.61
N GLU A 45 3.64 13.81 -10.74
CA GLU A 45 4.48 13.94 -11.95
C GLU A 45 5.21 12.63 -12.25
N GLU A 46 5.84 12.02 -11.25
CA GLU A 46 6.58 10.76 -11.44
C GLU A 46 5.66 9.57 -11.72
N ILE A 47 4.48 9.51 -11.11
CA ILE A 47 3.46 8.49 -11.46
C ILE A 47 3.00 8.69 -12.91
N THR A 48 2.76 9.92 -13.34
CA THR A 48 2.38 10.22 -14.74
C THR A 48 3.45 9.72 -15.72
N LYS A 49 4.73 9.94 -15.43
CA LYS A 49 5.83 9.49 -16.27
C LYS A 49 5.92 7.97 -16.33
N VAL A 50 5.81 7.28 -15.19
CA VAL A 50 5.91 5.81 -15.14
C VAL A 50 4.71 5.15 -15.82
N VAL A 51 3.51 5.72 -15.70
CA VAL A 51 2.32 5.24 -16.41
C VAL A 51 2.48 5.44 -17.93
N ALA A 52 2.95 6.61 -18.37
CA ALA A 52 3.22 6.86 -19.79
C ALA A 52 4.23 5.84 -20.35
N LYS A 53 5.27 5.50 -19.58
CA LYS A 53 6.25 4.50 -19.99
C LYS A 53 5.67 3.08 -20.07
N GLN A 54 4.80 2.70 -19.14
CA GLN A 54 4.08 1.42 -19.20
C GLN A 54 3.23 1.32 -20.48
N LYS A 55 2.49 2.38 -20.82
CA LYS A 55 1.68 2.44 -22.05
C LYS A 55 2.55 2.39 -23.32
N GLU A 56 3.64 3.14 -23.36
CA GLU A 56 4.61 3.12 -24.48
C GLU A 56 5.15 1.71 -24.73
N LEU A 57 5.39 0.94 -23.69
CA LEU A 57 5.86 -0.45 -23.76
C LEU A 57 4.75 -1.45 -24.09
N GLY A 58 3.51 -1.00 -24.27
CA GLY A 58 2.38 -1.84 -24.66
C GLY A 58 1.74 -2.63 -23.52
N PHE A 59 1.94 -2.25 -22.25
CA PHE A 59 1.25 -2.89 -21.14
C PHE A 59 -0.25 -2.53 -21.13
N HIS A 60 -1.09 -3.54 -20.98
CA HIS A 60 -2.53 -3.38 -20.81
C HIS A 60 -2.93 -3.12 -19.37
N VAL A 61 -2.08 -3.48 -18.41
CA VAL A 61 -2.26 -3.21 -16.99
C VAL A 61 -1.26 -2.17 -16.56
N ILE A 62 -1.75 -1.07 -15.98
CA ILE A 62 -0.91 0.02 -15.46
C ILE A 62 -1.00 0.09 -13.94
N THR A 63 0.11 0.41 -13.30
CA THR A 63 0.23 0.63 -11.85
C THR A 63 0.89 1.98 -11.57
N ASP A 64 0.72 2.50 -10.34
CA ASP A 64 1.40 3.71 -9.86
C ASP A 64 2.86 3.45 -9.42
N GLY A 65 3.36 2.21 -9.58
CA GLY A 65 4.70 1.79 -9.15
C GLY A 65 4.91 1.86 -7.64
N GLU A 66 3.82 2.04 -6.86
CA GLU A 66 3.85 2.24 -5.40
C GLU A 66 4.65 3.49 -4.97
N PHE A 67 4.72 4.50 -5.83
CA PHE A 67 5.55 5.69 -5.62
C PHE A 67 5.11 6.53 -4.41
N ARG A 68 3.83 6.44 -4.02
CA ARG A 68 3.30 7.11 -2.82
C ARG A 68 3.77 6.46 -1.53
N ARG A 69 4.02 5.14 -1.55
CA ARG A 69 4.34 4.35 -0.35
C ARG A 69 5.78 4.53 0.09
N THR A 70 6.00 4.47 1.39
CA THR A 70 7.31 4.27 2.01
C THR A 70 7.53 2.77 2.19
N PHE A 71 6.58 2.09 2.82
CA PHE A 71 6.58 0.65 3.00
C PHE A 71 5.38 0.05 2.26
N TRP A 72 5.60 -1.01 1.49
CA TRP A 72 4.58 -1.59 0.62
C TRP A 72 3.32 -2.06 1.37
N HIS A 73 3.46 -2.49 2.63
CA HIS A 73 2.39 -3.05 3.46
C HIS A 73 2.00 -2.15 4.64
N LEU A 74 2.96 -1.52 5.34
CA LEU A 74 2.67 -0.75 6.55
C LEU A 74 1.85 0.50 6.25
N ASP A 75 2.18 1.22 5.17
CA ASP A 75 1.42 2.41 4.73
C ASP A 75 -0.07 2.11 4.54
N PHE A 76 -0.42 0.91 4.09
CA PHE A 76 -1.81 0.48 4.00
C PHE A 76 -2.43 0.27 5.39
N MET A 77 -1.72 -0.35 6.31
CA MET A 77 -2.21 -0.62 7.65
C MET A 77 -2.50 0.69 8.42
N TRP A 78 -1.72 1.74 8.18
CA TRP A 78 -1.93 3.07 8.78
C TRP A 78 -3.22 3.76 8.29
N GLY A 79 -3.80 3.27 7.22
CA GLY A 79 -5.09 3.71 6.71
C GLY A 79 -6.29 3.29 7.57
N PHE A 80 -6.13 2.42 8.57
CA PHE A 80 -7.20 1.98 9.45
C PHE A 80 -7.25 2.76 10.77
N GLU A 81 -8.42 2.85 11.39
CA GLU A 81 -8.53 3.24 12.79
C GLU A 81 -7.94 2.15 13.68
N GLY A 82 -7.46 2.54 14.84
CA GLY A 82 -6.87 1.63 15.82
C GLY A 82 -5.42 1.24 15.57
N VAL A 83 -4.81 1.71 14.47
CA VAL A 83 -3.41 1.48 14.12
C VAL A 83 -2.60 2.76 14.29
N ALA A 84 -1.45 2.67 14.93
CA ALA A 84 -0.46 3.73 15.03
C ALA A 84 0.91 3.23 14.56
N HIS A 85 1.81 4.17 14.29
CA HIS A 85 3.19 3.87 13.93
C HIS A 85 4.14 4.94 14.44
N GLU A 86 5.39 4.57 14.63
CA GLU A 86 6.48 5.49 14.94
C GLU A 86 7.81 5.00 14.39
N ASN A 87 8.69 5.92 14.04
CA ASN A 87 10.03 5.57 13.59
C ASN A 87 10.96 5.44 14.81
N THR A 88 11.29 4.22 15.18
CA THR A 88 12.18 3.91 16.31
C THR A 88 13.60 3.59 15.86
N GLY A 89 13.87 3.58 14.56
CA GLY A 89 15.14 3.14 13.99
C GLY A 89 15.34 1.62 13.97
N ASN A 90 14.31 0.85 14.36
CA ASN A 90 14.31 -0.60 14.26
C ASN A 90 14.10 -1.06 12.82
N GLY A 91 14.38 -2.33 12.51
CA GLY A 91 14.18 -2.85 11.18
C GLY A 91 14.60 -4.30 11.01
N VAL A 92 14.49 -4.78 9.78
CA VAL A 92 14.86 -6.15 9.39
C VAL A 92 16.23 -6.13 8.73
N LYS A 93 17.11 -7.03 9.14
CA LYS A 93 18.43 -7.19 8.50
C LYS A 93 18.34 -8.08 7.28
N PHE A 94 18.76 -7.55 6.13
CA PHE A 94 18.97 -8.29 4.89
C PHE A 94 20.45 -8.25 4.52
N ASN A 95 21.13 -9.40 4.43
CA ASN A 95 22.53 -9.49 3.95
C ASN A 95 23.48 -8.42 4.52
N ALA A 96 23.43 -8.15 5.81
CA ALA A 96 24.21 -7.13 6.51
C ALA A 96 23.69 -5.67 6.40
N GLU A 97 22.66 -5.39 5.63
CA GLU A 97 22.00 -4.08 5.59
C GLU A 97 20.75 -4.08 6.49
N LEU A 98 20.57 -3.01 7.26
CA LEU A 98 19.37 -2.79 8.07
C LEU A 98 18.33 -2.03 7.23
N ALA A 99 17.24 -2.70 6.87
CA ALA A 99 16.05 -2.03 6.35
C ALA A 99 15.25 -1.50 7.54
N VAL A 100 15.38 -0.22 7.84
CA VAL A 100 14.62 0.44 8.92
C VAL A 100 13.13 0.45 8.54
N LEU A 101 12.29 -0.03 9.45
CA LEU A 101 10.83 -0.04 9.32
C LEU A 101 10.24 0.75 10.48
N ASP A 102 9.14 1.46 10.23
CA ASP A 102 8.38 2.05 11.32
C ASP A 102 7.72 0.95 12.16
N ASP A 103 7.86 1.04 13.47
CA ASP A 103 7.11 0.18 14.38
C ASP A 103 5.61 0.48 14.21
N THR A 104 4.85 -0.55 13.88
CA THR A 104 3.41 -0.44 13.59
C THR A 104 2.65 -1.32 14.56
N TYR A 105 1.78 -0.72 15.38
CA TYR A 105 1.12 -1.37 16.50
C TYR A 105 -0.31 -0.88 16.70
N LEU A 106 -1.09 -1.60 17.53
CA LEU A 106 -2.47 -1.23 17.84
C LEU A 106 -2.54 -0.22 18.99
N VAL A 107 -3.43 0.77 18.82
CA VAL A 107 -3.88 1.73 19.84
C VAL A 107 -5.38 1.64 20.09
N GLY A 108 -6.08 0.72 19.42
CA GLY A 108 -7.50 0.45 19.53
C GLY A 108 -7.91 -0.76 18.69
N LYS A 109 -9.20 -1.07 18.66
CA LYS A 109 -9.72 -2.08 17.73
C LYS A 109 -9.67 -1.58 16.29
N ILE A 110 -9.32 -2.47 15.37
CA ILE A 110 -9.21 -2.17 13.93
C ILE A 110 -10.60 -1.87 13.35
N LYS A 111 -10.70 -0.74 12.62
CA LYS A 111 -11.91 -0.40 11.87
C LYS A 111 -11.52 0.27 10.55
N ALA A 112 -12.34 0.07 9.54
CA ALA A 112 -12.22 0.83 8.30
C ALA A 112 -12.64 2.28 8.52
N LYS A 113 -11.97 3.18 7.76
CA LYS A 113 -12.35 4.58 7.56
C LYS A 113 -12.21 4.90 6.07
N ALA A 114 -12.40 6.14 5.66
CA ALA A 114 -12.04 6.56 4.30
C ALA A 114 -10.53 6.28 4.07
N HIS A 115 -10.24 5.25 3.25
CA HIS A 115 -8.87 4.76 3.14
C HIS A 115 -8.07 5.56 2.10
N PRO A 116 -6.88 6.10 2.45
CA PRO A 116 -6.12 6.99 1.54
C PRO A 116 -5.73 6.32 0.22
N PHE A 117 -5.52 5.02 0.19
CA PHE A 117 -5.19 4.28 -1.03
C PHE A 117 -6.31 4.31 -2.08
N VAL A 118 -7.55 4.55 -1.68
CA VAL A 118 -8.67 4.73 -2.61
C VAL A 118 -8.50 6.02 -3.43
N GLU A 119 -8.05 7.11 -2.80
CA GLU A 119 -7.74 8.36 -3.52
C GLU A 119 -6.52 8.18 -4.44
N TYR A 120 -5.52 7.40 -4.02
CA TYR A 120 -4.37 7.06 -4.85
C TYR A 120 -4.79 6.25 -6.09
N PHE A 121 -5.71 5.30 -5.91
CA PHE A 121 -6.29 4.56 -7.03
C PHE A 121 -7.09 5.47 -7.97
N LYS A 122 -7.91 6.40 -7.44
CA LYS A 122 -8.65 7.36 -8.28
C LYS A 122 -7.72 8.20 -9.16
N PHE A 123 -6.55 8.59 -8.65
CA PHE A 123 -5.54 9.26 -9.45
C PHE A 123 -5.00 8.36 -10.56
N LEU A 124 -4.64 7.11 -10.26
CA LEU A 124 -4.17 6.16 -11.26
C LEU A 124 -5.23 5.86 -12.33
N LYS A 125 -6.50 5.73 -11.90
CA LYS A 125 -7.63 5.44 -12.78
C LYS A 125 -7.82 6.47 -13.90
N GLN A 126 -7.42 7.71 -13.71
CA GLN A 126 -7.52 8.77 -14.74
C GLN A 126 -6.75 8.43 -16.02
N PHE A 127 -5.78 7.55 -15.94
CA PHE A 127 -4.95 7.12 -17.06
C PHE A 127 -5.53 5.92 -17.81
N GLU A 128 -6.66 5.35 -17.39
CA GLU A 128 -7.33 4.29 -18.15
C GLU A 128 -7.81 4.80 -19.51
N ASP A 129 -7.71 3.94 -20.52
CA ASP A 129 -8.26 4.17 -21.85
C ASP A 129 -8.84 2.87 -22.43
N GLU A 130 -9.07 2.83 -23.74
CA GLU A 130 -9.63 1.64 -24.40
C GLU A 130 -8.70 0.43 -24.37
N ASN A 131 -7.39 0.63 -24.21
CA ASN A 131 -6.35 -0.39 -24.25
C ASN A 131 -5.71 -0.68 -22.90
N THR A 132 -5.96 0.14 -21.88
CA THR A 132 -5.33 0.04 -20.58
C THR A 132 -6.31 0.08 -19.43
N VAL A 133 -6.03 -0.71 -18.39
CA VAL A 133 -6.80 -0.78 -17.14
C VAL A 133 -5.86 -0.61 -15.95
N ALA A 134 -6.29 0.16 -14.95
CA ALA A 134 -5.55 0.35 -13.71
C ALA A 134 -5.68 -0.90 -12.81
N LYS A 135 -4.55 -1.35 -12.31
CA LYS A 135 -4.45 -2.32 -11.21
C LYS A 135 -3.95 -1.61 -9.95
N TYR A 136 -4.53 -1.94 -8.82
CA TYR A 136 -4.04 -1.48 -7.53
C TYR A 136 -3.63 -2.65 -6.64
N THR A 137 -2.57 -2.48 -5.87
CA THR A 137 -2.02 -3.52 -4.98
C THR A 137 -2.23 -3.12 -3.54
N ILE A 138 -2.63 -4.07 -2.70
CA ILE A 138 -2.73 -3.92 -1.25
C ILE A 138 -2.16 -5.17 -0.57
N PRO A 139 -1.61 -5.10 0.65
CA PRO A 139 -1.21 -6.29 1.36
C PRO A 139 -2.42 -7.18 1.64
N ALA A 140 -2.22 -8.50 1.66
CA ALA A 140 -3.26 -9.44 2.05
C ALA A 140 -3.60 -9.33 3.55
N PRO A 141 -4.82 -9.72 3.98
CA PRO A 141 -5.20 -9.73 5.40
C PRO A 141 -4.22 -10.51 6.29
N ALA A 142 -3.62 -11.57 5.76
CA ALA A 142 -2.62 -12.37 6.49
C ALA A 142 -1.38 -11.56 6.87
N GLN A 143 -0.94 -10.61 6.00
CA GLN A 143 0.17 -9.68 6.32
C GLN A 143 -0.19 -8.77 7.50
N PHE A 144 -1.42 -8.27 7.54
CA PHE A 144 -1.88 -7.45 8.65
C PHE A 144 -1.93 -8.25 9.95
N PHE A 145 -2.53 -9.44 9.91
CA PHE A 145 -2.57 -10.34 11.06
C PHE A 145 -1.16 -10.65 11.57
N GLN A 146 -0.24 -11.04 10.68
CA GLN A 146 1.14 -11.34 11.05
C GLN A 146 1.83 -10.14 11.72
N GLN A 147 1.66 -8.93 11.18
CA GLN A 147 2.24 -7.71 11.77
C GLN A 147 1.76 -7.47 13.21
N MET A 148 0.50 -7.78 13.50
CA MET A 148 -0.08 -7.55 14.83
C MET A 148 0.32 -8.60 15.87
N ILE A 149 0.75 -9.80 15.43
CA ILE A 149 1.13 -10.90 16.33
C ILE A 149 2.63 -11.15 16.43
N VAL A 150 3.48 -10.37 15.73
CA VAL A 150 4.93 -10.46 15.95
C VAL A 150 5.26 -10.22 17.43
N PRO A 151 6.35 -10.80 17.96
CA PRO A 151 6.68 -10.69 19.39
C PRO A 151 6.66 -9.26 19.92
N ALA A 152 7.13 -8.29 19.15
CA ALA A 152 7.17 -6.88 19.55
C ALA A 152 5.75 -6.28 19.77
N ASN A 153 4.74 -6.76 19.05
CA ASN A 153 3.37 -6.22 19.09
C ASN A 153 2.40 -7.07 19.92
N TYR A 154 2.80 -8.30 20.30
CA TYR A 154 1.89 -9.26 20.90
C TYR A 154 1.18 -8.72 22.14
N GLU A 155 1.92 -8.19 23.10
CA GLU A 155 1.36 -7.64 24.34
C GLU A 155 0.45 -6.43 24.10
N THR A 156 0.79 -5.58 23.13
CA THR A 156 -0.02 -4.43 22.75
C THR A 156 -1.32 -4.88 22.08
N THR A 157 -1.25 -5.86 21.21
CA THR A 157 -2.42 -6.43 20.53
C THR A 157 -3.37 -7.08 21.53
N ARG A 158 -2.85 -7.81 22.55
CA ARG A 158 -3.68 -8.46 23.59
C ARG A 158 -4.42 -7.47 24.50
N LYS A 159 -4.07 -6.19 24.51
CA LYS A 159 -4.88 -5.16 25.22
C LYS A 159 -6.24 -4.93 24.56
N PHE A 160 -6.38 -5.20 23.25
CA PHE A 160 -7.58 -4.92 22.45
C PHE A 160 -8.27 -6.18 21.98
N TYR A 161 -7.54 -7.30 21.83
CA TYR A 161 -8.03 -8.58 21.30
C TYR A 161 -7.60 -9.71 22.21
N ALA A 162 -8.55 -10.35 22.88
CA ALA A 162 -8.26 -11.47 23.79
C ALA A 162 -7.78 -12.71 23.01
N THR A 163 -8.30 -12.92 21.79
CA THR A 163 -7.97 -14.07 20.96
C THR A 163 -7.54 -13.65 19.54
N ASN A 164 -6.92 -14.57 18.81
CA ASN A 164 -6.58 -14.35 17.40
C ASN A 164 -7.83 -14.30 16.52
N GLU A 165 -8.86 -15.09 16.87
CA GLU A 165 -10.12 -15.15 16.15
C GLU A 165 -10.82 -13.80 16.14
N GLU A 166 -10.85 -13.09 17.26
CA GLU A 166 -11.39 -11.72 17.33
C GLU A 166 -10.62 -10.76 16.44
N LEU A 167 -9.28 -10.82 16.45
CA LEU A 167 -8.44 -9.98 15.61
C LEU A 167 -8.65 -10.28 14.12
N ILE A 168 -8.69 -11.57 13.74
CA ILE A 168 -8.92 -12.00 12.36
C ILE A 168 -10.29 -11.54 11.87
N GLN A 169 -11.32 -11.63 12.73
CA GLN A 169 -12.68 -11.19 12.39
C GLN A 169 -12.71 -9.68 12.10
N ASP A 170 -12.13 -8.85 12.94
CA ASP A 170 -12.12 -7.39 12.74
C ASP A 170 -11.28 -6.98 11.52
N ILE A 171 -10.13 -7.64 11.28
CA ILE A 171 -9.35 -7.45 10.05
C ILE A 171 -10.20 -7.80 8.83
N GLY A 172 -10.92 -8.94 8.85
CA GLY A 172 -11.78 -9.38 7.75
C GLY A 172 -12.87 -8.36 7.43
N VAL A 173 -13.57 -7.86 8.44
CA VAL A 173 -14.62 -6.82 8.28
C VAL A 173 -14.00 -5.53 7.73
N ALA A 174 -12.88 -5.08 8.27
CA ALA A 174 -12.22 -3.85 7.81
C ALA A 174 -11.75 -3.96 6.36
N TYR A 175 -11.23 -5.12 5.92
CA TYR A 175 -10.87 -5.37 4.53
C TYR A 175 -12.08 -5.40 3.60
N GLN A 176 -13.20 -6.00 4.00
CA GLN A 176 -14.43 -5.98 3.21
C GLN A 176 -14.89 -4.55 2.93
N ASP A 177 -14.85 -3.68 3.93
CA ASP A 177 -15.21 -2.27 3.78
C ASP A 177 -14.25 -1.53 2.83
N VAL A 178 -12.94 -1.72 2.98
CA VAL A 178 -11.95 -1.07 2.11
C VAL A 178 -12.04 -1.60 0.66
N ILE A 179 -12.21 -2.91 0.47
CA ILE A 179 -12.42 -3.50 -0.87
C ILE A 179 -13.69 -2.92 -1.51
N LYS A 180 -14.76 -2.72 -0.71
CA LYS A 180 -15.97 -2.06 -1.20
C LYS A 180 -15.68 -0.61 -1.61
N GLN A 181 -14.89 0.14 -0.85
CA GLN A 181 -14.50 1.51 -1.22
C GLN A 181 -13.75 1.53 -2.57
N PHE A 182 -12.80 0.59 -2.79
CA PHE A 182 -12.14 0.44 -4.09
C PHE A 182 -13.13 0.10 -5.22
N TYR A 183 -14.06 -0.82 -4.96
CA TYR A 183 -15.08 -1.20 -5.94
C TYR A 183 -15.98 0.00 -6.31
N ASP A 184 -16.43 0.76 -5.32
CA ASP A 184 -17.26 1.97 -5.51
C ASP A 184 -16.50 3.08 -6.26
N ALA A 185 -15.17 3.18 -6.05
CA ALA A 185 -14.28 4.05 -6.83
C ALA A 185 -14.06 3.57 -8.28
N GLY A 186 -14.57 2.39 -8.62
CA GLY A 186 -14.47 1.80 -9.95
C GLY A 186 -13.27 0.88 -10.16
N CYS A 187 -12.58 0.47 -9.10
CA CYS A 187 -11.54 -0.56 -9.19
C CYS A 187 -12.16 -1.90 -9.57
N ARG A 188 -11.58 -2.57 -10.58
CA ARG A 188 -11.99 -3.90 -11.03
C ARG A 188 -10.80 -4.87 -11.11
N ASN A 189 -9.63 -4.36 -10.77
CA ASN A 189 -8.37 -5.12 -10.79
C ASN A 189 -7.58 -4.79 -9.54
N LEU A 190 -7.91 -5.46 -8.43
CA LEU A 190 -7.27 -5.32 -7.13
C LEU A 190 -6.45 -6.57 -6.84
N GLN A 191 -5.14 -6.39 -6.59
CA GLN A 191 -4.22 -7.46 -6.21
C GLN A 191 -4.00 -7.44 -4.70
N LEU A 192 -4.10 -8.60 -4.07
CA LEU A 192 -3.74 -8.82 -2.67
C LEU A 192 -2.37 -9.50 -2.62
N ASP A 193 -1.37 -8.79 -2.08
CA ASP A 193 0.00 -9.28 -1.98
C ASP A 193 0.18 -10.06 -0.67
N ASP A 194 0.49 -11.33 -0.77
CA ASP A 194 0.72 -12.22 0.37
C ASP A 194 2.10 -12.85 0.31
N CYS A 195 3.01 -12.45 1.19
CA CYS A 195 4.33 -13.04 1.33
C CYS A 195 4.46 -13.90 2.60
N THR A 196 3.35 -14.15 3.33
CA THR A 196 3.39 -14.96 4.57
C THR A 196 3.79 -16.41 4.29
N TRP A 197 3.46 -16.94 3.12
CA TRP A 197 3.83 -18.28 2.69
C TRP A 197 5.36 -18.50 2.56
N GLY A 198 6.13 -17.43 2.38
CA GLY A 198 7.60 -17.50 2.34
C GLY A 198 8.27 -17.51 3.71
N ALA A 199 7.50 -17.35 4.78
CA ALA A 199 7.98 -17.30 6.17
C ALA A 199 7.71 -18.59 6.96
N ILE A 200 7.21 -19.64 6.30
CA ILE A 200 6.88 -20.95 6.87
C ILE A 200 8.09 -21.88 6.74
#